data_6f471002db21ab28e60c662106e2d789
#
_entry.id   6f471002db21ab28e60c662106e2d789
#
_cell.length_a   1.000
_cell.length_b   1.000
_cell.length_c   1.000
_cell.angle_alpha   90.00
_cell.angle_beta   90.00
_cell.angle_gamma   90.00
#
_symmetry.space_group_name_H-M   'P 1'
#
loop_
_entity.id
_entity.type
_entity.pdbx_description
1 polymer ?
#
loop_
_entity_poly.entity_id
_entity_poly.type
_entity_poly.pdbx_seq_one_letter_code
_entity_poly.pdbx_strand_id
1 'polypeptide(L)'
;VHVCTPNVAHCPITVAAFEAGKHVMCEKPMAHNTEDAQKMLDAWKKSGKKFTIGYQNRLRDDTQTLHASCEAGELGEIYLAKAHALRRRAVPTWGVFPNKALQGGGPLIDIGTHALDITLWMMNNYEPVSVSGQVFYKLGRQADGPDGNVFGPWDPETFEVEDSAVGLVKMKN
;
A
#
# COMPACT_ATOMS: atom_id res chain seq x y z
N VAL A 1 -16.61 -9.05 8.32
CA VAL A 1 -15.35 -9.22 9.04
C VAL A 1 -14.43 -8.08 8.67
N HIS A 2 -13.74 -7.50 9.68
CA HIS A 2 -12.65 -6.55 9.45
C HIS A 2 -11.32 -7.25 9.73
N VAL A 3 -10.39 -7.22 8.76
CA VAL A 3 -9.06 -7.82 8.86
C VAL A 3 -8.05 -6.70 9.04
N CYS A 4 -7.52 -6.57 10.27
CA CYS A 4 -6.58 -5.51 10.70
C CYS A 4 -5.34 -6.15 11.33
N THR A 5 -4.80 -7.15 10.68
CA THR A 5 -3.67 -7.97 11.15
C THR A 5 -2.38 -7.59 10.42
N PRO A 6 -1.22 -8.17 10.73
CA PRO A 6 -0.05 -8.09 9.86
C PRO A 6 -0.33 -8.59 8.44
N ASN A 7 0.35 -8.03 7.45
CA ASN A 7 0.06 -8.23 6.03
C ASN A 7 0.03 -9.72 5.60
N VAL A 8 0.93 -10.53 6.15
CA VAL A 8 0.99 -11.98 5.88
C VAL A 8 -0.30 -12.72 6.25
N ALA A 9 -1.06 -12.21 7.23
CA ALA A 9 -2.29 -12.84 7.71
C ALA A 9 -3.54 -12.37 6.95
N HIS A 10 -3.45 -11.36 6.09
CA HIS A 10 -4.59 -10.84 5.33
C HIS A 10 -5.25 -11.92 4.47
N CYS A 11 -4.45 -12.65 3.69
CA CYS A 11 -4.96 -13.67 2.80
C CYS A 11 -5.68 -14.82 3.52
N PRO A 12 -5.05 -15.57 4.43
CA PRO A 12 -5.70 -16.71 5.06
C PRO A 12 -6.98 -16.32 5.82
N ILE A 13 -6.99 -15.17 6.51
CA ILE A 13 -8.18 -14.70 7.24
C ILE A 13 -9.29 -14.29 6.30
N THR A 14 -8.97 -13.57 5.21
CA THR A 14 -9.95 -13.12 4.22
C THR A 14 -10.60 -14.31 3.50
N VAL A 15 -9.79 -15.27 3.07
CA VAL A 15 -10.30 -16.49 2.41
C VAL A 15 -11.23 -17.26 3.34
N ALA A 16 -10.82 -17.52 4.59
CA ALA A 16 -11.66 -18.21 5.57
C ALA A 16 -12.97 -17.44 5.86
N ALA A 17 -12.94 -16.11 5.89
CA ALA A 17 -14.14 -15.31 6.07
C ALA A 17 -15.11 -15.43 4.89
N PHE A 18 -14.60 -15.47 3.64
CA PHE A 18 -15.45 -15.72 2.47
C PHE A 18 -16.02 -17.13 2.46
N GLU A 19 -15.24 -18.15 2.82
CA GLU A 19 -15.71 -19.53 2.96
C GLU A 19 -16.82 -19.65 4.03
N ALA A 20 -16.72 -18.83 5.09
CA ALA A 20 -17.77 -18.72 6.10
C ALA A 20 -18.96 -17.82 5.68
N GLY A 21 -19.02 -17.39 4.41
CA GLY A 21 -20.11 -16.59 3.85
C GLY A 21 -20.20 -15.15 4.37
N LYS A 22 -19.10 -14.55 4.79
CA LYS A 22 -19.05 -13.19 5.34
C LYS A 22 -18.63 -12.15 4.31
N HIS A 23 -19.10 -10.92 4.46
CA HIS A 23 -18.51 -9.74 3.81
C HIS A 23 -17.20 -9.38 4.49
N VAL A 24 -16.22 -8.89 3.74
CA VAL A 24 -14.87 -8.58 4.26
C VAL A 24 -14.45 -7.16 3.91
N MET A 25 -13.94 -6.47 4.90
CA MET A 25 -13.05 -5.31 4.77
C MET A 25 -11.67 -5.77 5.23
N CYS A 26 -10.66 -5.63 4.39
CA CYS A 26 -9.27 -5.93 4.73
C CYS A 26 -8.45 -4.63 4.70
N GLU A 27 -7.58 -4.44 5.70
CA GLU A 27 -6.62 -3.35 5.68
C GLU A 27 -5.67 -3.45 4.48
N LYS A 28 -5.12 -2.31 4.11
CA LYS A 28 -4.08 -2.23 3.09
C LYS A 28 -2.72 -2.75 3.64
N PRO A 29 -1.85 -3.27 2.79
CA PRO A 29 -2.09 -3.67 1.41
C PRO A 29 -3.04 -4.87 1.35
N MET A 30 -3.61 -5.16 0.18
CA MET A 30 -4.49 -6.32 0.02
C MET A 30 -3.84 -7.61 0.52
N ALA A 31 -2.59 -7.83 0.14
CA ALA A 31 -1.76 -8.96 0.59
C ALA A 31 -0.29 -8.57 0.58
N HIS A 32 0.58 -9.40 1.14
CA HIS A 32 2.03 -9.17 1.16
C HIS A 32 2.74 -9.65 -0.12
N ASN A 33 2.05 -10.35 -1.02
CA ASN A 33 2.52 -10.78 -2.34
C ASN A 33 1.35 -10.95 -3.32
N THR A 34 1.68 -11.11 -4.61
CA THR A 34 0.71 -11.21 -5.70
C THR A 34 -0.09 -12.51 -5.65
N GLU A 35 0.54 -13.62 -5.28
CA GLU A 35 -0.07 -14.94 -5.22
C GLU A 35 -1.20 -14.97 -4.19
N ASP A 36 -0.99 -14.38 -3.03
CA ASP A 36 -1.99 -14.29 -1.98
C ASP A 36 -3.11 -13.29 -2.34
N ALA A 37 -2.77 -12.18 -2.98
CA ALA A 37 -3.78 -11.28 -3.53
C ALA A 37 -4.70 -11.99 -4.53
N GLN A 38 -4.14 -12.82 -5.41
CA GLN A 38 -4.92 -13.60 -6.37
C GLN A 38 -5.86 -14.60 -5.68
N LYS A 39 -5.37 -15.33 -4.65
CA LYS A 39 -6.22 -16.23 -3.85
C LYS A 39 -7.39 -15.49 -3.21
N MET A 40 -7.16 -14.29 -2.68
CA MET A 40 -8.22 -13.46 -2.11
C MET A 40 -9.26 -13.05 -3.15
N LEU A 41 -8.83 -12.66 -4.36
CA LEU A 41 -9.72 -12.32 -5.47
C LEU A 41 -10.56 -13.52 -5.93
N ASP A 42 -9.95 -14.69 -6.02
CA ASP A 42 -10.66 -15.91 -6.45
C ASP A 42 -11.70 -16.34 -5.40
N ALA A 43 -11.36 -16.29 -4.12
CA ALA A 43 -12.27 -16.56 -3.02
C ALA A 43 -13.41 -15.54 -2.98
N TRP A 44 -13.12 -14.26 -3.17
CA TRP A 44 -14.14 -13.23 -3.26
C TRP A 44 -15.12 -13.47 -4.40
N LYS A 45 -14.65 -13.68 -5.62
CA LYS A 45 -15.48 -13.96 -6.79
C LYS A 45 -16.40 -15.17 -6.56
N LYS A 46 -15.86 -16.24 -5.97
CA LYS A 46 -16.61 -17.46 -5.66
C LYS A 46 -17.68 -17.25 -4.57
N SER A 47 -17.41 -16.38 -3.61
CA SER A 47 -18.27 -16.19 -2.44
C SER A 47 -19.55 -15.39 -2.74
N GLY A 48 -19.54 -14.53 -3.76
CA GLY A 48 -20.60 -13.56 -4.02
C GLY A 48 -20.80 -12.51 -2.91
N LYS A 49 -19.82 -12.34 -2.02
CA LYS A 49 -19.88 -11.39 -0.91
C LYS A 49 -19.26 -10.05 -1.28
N LYS A 50 -19.47 -9.02 -0.46
CA LYS A 50 -18.82 -7.71 -0.63
C LYS A 50 -17.40 -7.79 -0.10
N PHE A 51 -16.47 -7.16 -0.84
CA PHE A 51 -15.06 -7.03 -0.47
C PHE A 51 -14.60 -5.59 -0.67
N THR A 52 -13.81 -5.09 0.25
CA THR A 52 -13.13 -3.80 0.12
C THR A 52 -11.79 -3.84 0.81
N ILE A 53 -10.85 -3.05 0.28
CA ILE A 53 -9.53 -2.82 0.88
C ILE A 53 -9.54 -1.43 1.53
N GLY A 54 -8.86 -1.30 2.65
CA GLY A 54 -8.82 -0.10 3.51
C GLY A 54 -8.03 1.07 2.92
N TYR A 55 -8.32 1.49 1.70
CA TYR A 55 -7.76 2.70 1.09
C TYR A 55 -8.55 3.94 1.53
N GLN A 56 -8.51 4.23 2.83
CA GLN A 56 -9.30 5.29 3.47
C GLN A 56 -9.04 6.69 2.92
N ASN A 57 -7.88 6.94 2.31
CA ASN A 57 -7.58 8.23 1.69
C ASN A 57 -8.54 8.59 0.56
N ARG A 58 -9.15 7.61 -0.11
CA ARG A 58 -10.20 7.85 -1.11
C ARG A 58 -11.48 8.47 -0.51
N LEU A 59 -11.71 8.31 0.79
CA LEU A 59 -12.92 8.77 1.49
C LEU A 59 -12.77 10.18 2.09
N ARG A 60 -11.64 10.84 1.91
CA ARG A 60 -11.42 12.21 2.38
C ARG A 60 -12.12 13.20 1.46
N ASP A 61 -12.70 14.24 2.01
CA ASP A 61 -13.44 15.26 1.25
C ASP A 61 -12.59 15.94 0.18
N ASP A 62 -11.34 16.27 0.50
CA ASP A 62 -10.39 16.87 -0.44
C ASP A 62 -10.06 15.93 -1.61
N THR A 63 -9.89 14.66 -1.33
CA THR A 63 -9.61 13.63 -2.33
C THR A 63 -10.83 13.35 -3.22
N GLN A 64 -12.03 13.30 -2.64
CA GLN A 64 -13.28 13.15 -3.37
C GLN A 64 -13.55 14.35 -4.30
N THR A 65 -13.30 15.56 -3.82
CA THR A 65 -13.44 16.79 -4.61
C THR A 65 -12.50 16.78 -5.80
N LEU A 66 -11.22 16.46 -5.59
CA LEU A 66 -10.25 16.38 -6.68
C LEU A 66 -10.61 15.28 -7.69
N HIS A 67 -11.03 14.10 -7.22
CA HIS A 67 -11.45 13.02 -8.09
C HIS A 67 -12.66 13.41 -8.96
N ALA A 68 -13.65 14.09 -8.39
CA ALA A 68 -14.79 14.59 -9.15
C ALA A 68 -14.37 15.56 -10.25
N SER A 69 -13.42 16.48 -9.99
CA SER A 69 -12.86 17.37 -11.00
C SER A 69 -12.09 16.60 -12.11
N CYS A 70 -11.36 15.54 -11.73
CA CYS A 70 -10.72 14.67 -12.71
C CYS A 70 -11.75 13.97 -13.63
N GLU A 71 -12.80 13.39 -13.04
CA GLU A 71 -13.87 12.72 -13.79
C GLU A 71 -14.68 13.66 -14.67
N ALA A 72 -14.89 14.91 -14.23
CA ALA A 72 -15.54 15.96 -15.01
C ALA A 72 -14.69 16.48 -16.16
N GLY A 73 -13.41 16.07 -16.27
CA GLY A 73 -12.49 16.53 -17.29
C GLY A 73 -11.98 17.96 -17.11
N GLU A 74 -12.18 18.56 -15.94
CA GLU A 74 -11.77 19.95 -15.66
C GLU A 74 -10.24 20.14 -15.75
N LEU A 75 -9.47 19.09 -15.53
CA LEU A 75 -8.01 19.08 -15.63
C LEU A 75 -7.50 18.67 -17.02
N GLY A 76 -8.39 18.34 -17.94
CA GLY A 76 -8.03 17.80 -19.25
C GLY A 76 -7.45 16.39 -19.17
N GLU A 77 -6.59 16.03 -20.12
CA GLU A 77 -5.91 14.74 -20.16
C GLU A 77 -4.81 14.67 -19.09
N ILE A 78 -4.94 13.73 -18.16
CA ILE A 78 -3.92 13.50 -17.15
C ILE A 78 -2.90 12.49 -17.67
N TYR A 79 -1.82 12.98 -18.28
CA TYR A 79 -0.78 12.19 -18.92
C TYR A 79 0.46 11.95 -18.04
N LEU A 80 0.59 12.65 -16.91
CA LEU A 80 1.69 12.53 -15.97
C LEU A 80 1.21 12.73 -14.55
N ALA A 81 1.67 11.89 -13.63
CA ALA A 81 1.45 12.08 -12.21
C ALA A 81 2.73 11.75 -11.40
N LYS A 82 2.83 12.35 -10.23
CA LYS A 82 3.90 12.08 -9.27
C LYS A 82 3.29 11.64 -7.94
N ALA A 83 3.45 10.37 -7.61
CA ALA A 83 3.02 9.80 -6.34
C ALA A 83 4.14 10.01 -5.30
N HIS A 84 3.90 10.86 -4.31
CA HIS A 84 4.88 11.15 -3.25
C HIS A 84 4.37 10.71 -1.89
N ALA A 85 5.20 9.94 -1.17
CA ALA A 85 4.97 9.58 0.23
C ALA A 85 6.30 9.75 0.98
N LEU A 86 6.63 10.98 1.33
CA LEU A 86 7.91 11.35 1.92
C LEU A 86 7.74 11.78 3.37
N ARG A 87 8.61 11.29 4.24
CA ARG A 87 8.76 11.73 5.61
C ARG A 87 10.18 12.18 5.87
N ARG A 88 10.34 13.33 6.54
CA ARG A 88 11.68 13.88 6.81
C ARG A 88 12.49 12.99 7.74
N ARG A 89 11.88 12.45 8.80
CA ARG A 89 12.57 11.76 9.91
C ARG A 89 11.73 10.64 10.51
N ALA A 90 10.89 9.99 9.73
CA ALA A 90 9.97 9.00 10.26
C ALA A 90 10.17 7.66 9.54
N VAL A 91 10.84 6.75 10.23
CA VAL A 91 10.95 5.34 9.84
C VAL A 91 9.99 4.56 10.72
N PRO A 92 9.00 3.84 10.16
CA PRO A 92 8.11 3.01 10.95
C PRO A 92 8.90 1.93 11.70
N THR A 93 8.73 1.89 13.02
CA THR A 93 9.53 1.02 13.90
C THR A 93 8.68 0.16 14.83
N TRP A 94 7.35 0.38 14.83
CA TRP A 94 6.45 -0.37 15.70
C TRP A 94 5.97 -1.69 15.10
N GLY A 95 5.61 -2.62 15.97
CA GLY A 95 5.00 -3.88 15.59
C GLY A 95 5.87 -4.71 14.66
N VAL A 96 5.31 -5.12 13.52
CA VAL A 96 5.98 -5.98 12.54
C VAL A 96 6.60 -5.22 11.36
N PHE A 97 6.55 -3.88 11.35
CA PHE A 97 7.05 -3.07 10.24
C PHE A 97 8.48 -3.38 9.79
N PRO A 98 9.47 -3.57 10.70
CA PRO A 98 10.82 -3.92 10.31
C PRO A 98 10.98 -5.35 9.78
N ASN A 99 10.00 -6.24 10.02
CA ASN A 99 10.11 -7.65 9.68
C ASN A 99 9.59 -7.93 8.26
N LYS A 100 10.50 -8.33 7.37
CA LYS A 100 10.18 -8.56 5.96
C LYS A 100 9.23 -9.74 5.74
N ALA A 101 9.37 -10.81 6.51
CA ALA A 101 8.53 -12.00 6.35
C ALA A 101 7.07 -11.73 6.69
N LEU A 102 6.80 -10.88 7.68
CA LEU A 102 5.45 -10.55 8.13
C LEU A 102 4.83 -9.40 7.35
N GLN A 103 5.65 -8.43 6.91
CA GLN A 103 5.20 -7.21 6.26
C GLN A 103 5.24 -7.29 4.73
N GLY A 104 6.19 -8.04 4.16
CA GLY A 104 6.40 -8.18 2.72
C GLY A 104 7.37 -7.17 2.12
N GLY A 105 7.55 -6.00 2.74
CA GLY A 105 8.44 -4.93 2.32
C GLY A 105 8.30 -3.70 3.20
N GLY A 106 9.04 -2.64 2.89
CA GLY A 106 9.08 -1.39 3.63
C GLY A 106 8.12 -0.33 3.11
N PRO A 107 8.58 0.94 2.91
CA PRO A 107 7.71 2.05 2.59
C PRO A 107 6.95 1.92 1.28
N LEU A 108 7.43 1.14 0.31
CA LEU A 108 6.70 0.97 -0.95
C LEU A 108 5.38 0.24 -0.72
N ILE A 109 5.39 -0.86 0.02
CA ILE A 109 4.19 -1.64 0.33
C ILE A 109 3.34 -1.01 1.46
N ASP A 110 3.94 -0.20 2.34
CA ASP A 110 3.23 0.47 3.42
C ASP A 110 2.58 1.78 2.98
N ILE A 111 3.37 2.84 2.86
CA ILE A 111 2.84 4.18 2.54
C ILE A 111 2.77 4.43 1.03
N GLY A 112 3.65 3.80 0.26
CA GLY A 112 3.67 3.89 -1.19
C GLY A 112 2.40 3.34 -1.83
N THR A 113 1.80 2.29 -1.26
CA THR A 113 0.52 1.76 -1.73
C THR A 113 -0.61 2.80 -1.67
N HIS A 114 -0.64 3.67 -0.65
CA HIS A 114 -1.61 4.77 -0.57
C HIS A 114 -1.38 5.84 -1.65
N ALA A 115 -0.12 6.22 -1.86
CA ALA A 115 0.23 7.22 -2.86
C ALA A 115 -0.07 6.72 -4.28
N LEU A 116 0.26 5.45 -4.56
CA LEU A 116 -0.06 4.81 -5.84
C LEU A 116 -1.58 4.68 -6.05
N ASP A 117 -2.31 4.23 -5.03
CA ASP A 117 -3.76 4.06 -5.11
C ASP A 117 -4.48 5.36 -5.49
N ILE A 118 -4.18 6.46 -4.80
CA ILE A 118 -4.76 7.77 -5.11
C ILE A 118 -4.35 8.23 -6.52
N THR A 119 -3.08 8.07 -6.88
CA THR A 119 -2.58 8.49 -8.19
C THR A 119 -3.27 7.75 -9.33
N LEU A 120 -3.35 6.42 -9.25
CA LEU A 120 -4.00 5.60 -10.27
C LEU A 120 -5.51 5.89 -10.34
N TRP A 121 -6.14 6.18 -9.21
CA TRP A 121 -7.55 6.54 -9.14
C TRP A 121 -7.84 7.89 -9.80
N MET A 122 -6.99 8.91 -9.55
CA MET A 122 -7.12 10.22 -10.21
C MET A 122 -6.88 10.15 -11.71
N MET A 123 -5.94 9.33 -12.15
CA MET A 123 -5.64 9.11 -13.57
C MET A 123 -6.68 8.22 -14.27
N ASN A 124 -7.49 7.49 -13.53
CA ASN A 124 -8.34 6.40 -14.01
C ASN A 124 -7.60 5.44 -14.97
N ASN A 125 -6.34 5.12 -14.64
CA ASN A 125 -5.48 4.27 -15.45
C ASN A 125 -4.77 3.25 -14.57
N TYR A 126 -5.05 1.96 -14.82
CA TYR A 126 -4.57 0.81 -14.03
C TYR A 126 -3.80 -0.19 -14.90
N GLU A 127 -3.37 0.21 -16.12
CA GLU A 127 -2.67 -0.67 -17.06
C GLU A 127 -1.18 -0.30 -17.16
N PRO A 128 -0.30 -0.81 -16.26
CA PRO A 128 1.13 -0.57 -16.36
C PRO A 128 1.73 -1.37 -17.51
N VAL A 129 2.62 -0.73 -18.27
CA VAL A 129 3.37 -1.36 -19.39
C VAL A 129 4.75 -1.77 -18.94
N SER A 130 5.42 -0.93 -18.17
CA SER A 130 6.74 -1.23 -17.62
C SER A 130 7.00 -0.47 -16.32
N VAL A 131 7.84 -1.06 -15.49
CA VAL A 131 8.27 -0.46 -14.22
C VAL A 131 9.79 -0.51 -14.15
N SER A 132 10.40 0.60 -13.73
CA SER A 132 11.82 0.67 -13.39
C SER A 132 11.94 1.36 -12.03
N GLY A 133 12.72 0.79 -11.12
CA GLY A 133 12.82 1.34 -9.77
C GLY A 133 14.03 0.84 -9.00
N GLN A 134 14.25 1.50 -7.86
CA GLN A 134 15.33 1.20 -6.94
C GLN A 134 14.81 1.31 -5.50
N VAL A 135 15.25 0.40 -4.65
CA VAL A 135 15.03 0.45 -3.20
C VAL A 135 16.36 0.69 -2.47
N PHE A 136 16.27 1.30 -1.30
CA PHE A 136 17.45 1.63 -0.49
C PHE A 136 17.26 1.20 0.95
N TYR A 137 18.38 0.81 1.58
CA TYR A 137 18.49 0.36 2.97
C TYR A 137 19.52 1.25 3.65
N LYS A 138 19.14 2.48 4.01
CA LYS A 138 20.09 3.51 4.50
C LYS A 138 19.81 3.93 5.93
N LEU A 139 18.60 4.31 6.24
CA LEU A 139 18.23 4.89 7.55
C LEU A 139 17.89 3.82 8.60
N GLY A 140 17.14 2.80 8.21
CA GLY A 140 16.69 1.75 9.13
C GLY A 140 17.83 0.93 9.74
N ARG A 141 18.98 0.87 9.05
CA ARG A 141 20.17 0.12 9.46
C ARG A 141 21.26 0.97 10.11
N GLN A 142 20.97 2.22 10.45
CA GLN A 142 21.91 3.11 11.13
C GLN A 142 21.67 3.05 12.65
N ALA A 143 22.73 2.80 13.43
CA ALA A 143 22.68 2.76 14.88
C ALA A 143 22.21 4.09 15.50
N ASP A 144 22.64 5.19 14.89
CA ASP A 144 22.30 6.55 15.33
C ASP A 144 21.03 7.10 14.70
N GLY A 145 20.24 6.32 14.06
CA GLY A 145 18.98 6.64 13.41
C GLY A 145 18.62 8.13 13.25
N PRO A 146 17.60 8.51 12.55
CA PRO A 146 17.26 9.91 12.46
C PRO A 146 16.81 10.44 13.83
N ASP A 147 17.51 11.43 14.36
CA ASP A 147 17.10 12.16 15.57
C ASP A 147 15.62 12.55 15.48
N GLY A 148 14.88 12.23 16.53
CA GLY A 148 13.47 12.59 16.60
C GLY A 148 12.56 11.74 15.71
N ASN A 149 12.87 10.45 15.51
CA ASN A 149 11.91 9.51 14.91
C ASN A 149 10.61 9.50 15.76
N VAL A 150 9.51 9.93 15.13
CA VAL A 150 8.20 10.05 15.80
C VAL A 150 7.60 8.70 16.21
N PHE A 151 8.13 7.60 15.70
CA PHE A 151 7.66 6.24 15.97
C PHE A 151 8.49 5.52 17.04
N GLY A 152 9.45 6.22 17.64
CA GLY A 152 10.28 5.68 18.71
C GLY A 152 11.54 4.94 18.24
N PRO A 153 12.28 4.36 19.18
CA PRO A 153 13.52 3.64 18.91
C PRO A 153 13.27 2.32 18.17
N TRP A 154 14.29 1.83 17.51
CA TRP A 154 14.32 0.50 16.90
C TRP A 154 15.72 -0.10 17.01
N ASP A 155 15.83 -1.39 16.73
CA ASP A 155 17.10 -2.09 16.58
C ASP A 155 17.47 -2.16 15.09
N PRO A 156 18.56 -1.47 14.68
CA PRO A 156 19.02 -1.48 13.29
C PRO A 156 19.41 -2.86 12.75
N GLU A 157 19.81 -3.79 13.61
CA GLU A 157 20.19 -5.14 13.20
C GLU A 157 18.98 -5.99 12.79
N THR A 158 17.82 -5.69 13.35
CA THR A 158 16.56 -6.37 13.03
C THR A 158 15.71 -5.65 11.97
N PHE A 159 16.22 -4.55 11.40
CA PHE A 159 15.52 -3.81 10.36
C PHE A 159 15.77 -4.45 8.97
N GLU A 160 14.84 -5.29 8.53
CA GLU A 160 14.99 -6.18 7.36
C GLU A 160 14.48 -5.57 6.04
N VAL A 161 13.63 -4.53 6.11
CA VAL A 161 12.97 -3.96 4.94
C VAL A 161 13.71 -2.73 4.40
N GLU A 162 13.39 -2.33 3.18
CA GLU A 162 13.86 -1.06 2.63
C GLU A 162 13.27 0.12 3.41
N ASP A 163 13.97 1.25 3.46
CA ASP A 163 13.51 2.51 4.08
C ASP A 163 13.23 3.61 3.06
N SER A 164 13.59 3.39 1.82
CA SER A 164 13.29 4.29 0.70
C SER A 164 13.09 3.51 -0.60
N ALA A 165 12.20 4.01 -1.44
CA ALA A 165 11.97 3.49 -2.78
C ALA A 165 11.72 4.64 -3.76
N VAL A 166 12.16 4.48 -5.00
CA VAL A 166 11.89 5.40 -6.10
C VAL A 166 11.66 4.59 -7.38
N GLY A 167 10.75 5.03 -8.22
CA GLY A 167 10.47 4.32 -9.45
C GLY A 167 9.74 5.17 -10.48
N LEU A 168 9.76 4.67 -11.71
CA LEU A 168 9.00 5.16 -12.84
C LEU A 168 8.11 4.03 -13.35
N VAL A 169 6.84 4.34 -13.53
CA VAL A 169 5.86 3.44 -14.13
C VAL A 169 5.39 4.04 -15.46
N LYS A 170 5.60 3.31 -16.54
CA LYS A 170 5.00 3.65 -17.83
C LYS A 170 3.62 2.99 -17.87
N MET A 171 2.59 3.81 -18.00
CA MET A 171 1.22 3.37 -18.18
C MET A 171 0.87 3.24 -19.65
N LYS A 172 -0.18 2.47 -19.94
CA LYS A 172 -0.79 2.41 -21.28
C LYS A 172 -1.71 3.62 -21.42
N ASN A 173 -1.47 4.44 -22.39
CA ASN A 173 -2.31 5.60 -22.76
C ASN A 173 -3.21 5.24 -23.93
#